data_b4db1ed75daa7fcc703594f4704bffb7
#
_entry.id   b4db1ed75daa7fcc703594f4704bffb7
#
_cell.length_a   1.000
_cell.length_b   1.000
_cell.length_c   1.000
_cell.angle_alpha   90.00
_cell.angle_beta   90.00
_cell.angle_gamma   90.00
#
_symmetry.space_group_name_H-M   'P 1'
#
loop_
_entity.id
_entity.type
_entity.pdbx_description
1 polymer ?
#
loop_
_entity_poly.entity_id
_entity_poly.type
_entity_poly.pdbx_seq_one_letter_code
_entity_poly.pdbx_strand_id
1 'polypeptide(L)'
;ENHGMISWMGKRLVERGFTAPKYHAPSHPRASEAEAIDRLAAAAAMLDQPVMVFHVSTAEGAASVRQARGRGIKLFAETCPQYLFMTAADLDRPGLDGARWMCSPPLREASDQEALWRALELGDLQVVSSDHAPYRLDETGKFSAGANPSFKVIANGMPGVELRLP
;
A
#
# COMPACT_ATOMS: atom_id res chain seq x y z
N GLU A 1 -5.46 -4.76 -3.01
CA GLU A 1 -4.97 -5.88 -2.18
C GLU A 1 -6.08 -6.90 -1.90
N ASN A 2 -5.71 -8.16 -1.64
CA ASN A 2 -6.65 -9.21 -1.29
C ASN A 2 -7.11 -9.08 0.17
N HIS A 3 -8.36 -8.65 0.36
CA HIS A 3 -8.94 -8.41 1.67
C HIS A 3 -8.97 -9.66 2.56
N GLY A 4 -9.19 -10.85 2.00
CA GLY A 4 -9.21 -12.12 2.75
C GLY A 4 -7.86 -12.42 3.40
N MET A 5 -6.76 -12.26 2.64
CA MET A 5 -5.40 -12.44 3.15
C MET A 5 -5.07 -11.44 4.26
N ILE A 6 -5.40 -10.16 4.06
CA ILE A 6 -5.15 -9.08 5.02
C ILE A 6 -5.95 -9.31 6.31
N SER A 7 -7.24 -9.61 6.20
CA SER A 7 -8.10 -9.86 7.35
C SER A 7 -7.62 -11.05 8.17
N TRP A 8 -7.24 -12.14 7.52
CA TRP A 8 -6.74 -13.33 8.17
C TRP A 8 -5.42 -13.08 8.89
N MET A 9 -4.46 -12.42 8.23
CA MET A 9 -3.16 -12.11 8.81
C MET A 9 -3.29 -11.11 9.97
N GLY A 10 -4.05 -10.05 9.78
CA GLY A 10 -4.28 -9.04 10.81
C GLY A 10 -4.93 -9.62 12.08
N LYS A 11 -5.90 -10.53 11.92
CA LYS A 11 -6.50 -11.24 13.06
C LYS A 11 -5.45 -12.04 13.83
N ARG A 12 -4.63 -12.82 13.16
CA ARG A 12 -3.58 -13.64 13.79
C ARG A 12 -2.52 -12.83 14.51
N LEU A 13 -2.14 -11.67 13.96
CA LEU A 13 -1.20 -10.78 14.63
C LEU A 13 -1.78 -10.26 15.94
N VAL A 14 -3.01 -9.78 15.94
CA VAL A 14 -3.68 -9.26 17.13
C VAL A 14 -3.89 -10.36 18.19
N GLU A 15 -4.30 -11.56 17.80
CA GLU A 15 -4.45 -12.72 18.70
C GLU A 15 -3.14 -13.10 19.41
N ARG A 16 -1.98 -12.77 18.81
CA ARG A 16 -0.64 -12.97 19.39
C ARG A 16 -0.12 -11.76 20.16
N GLY A 17 -0.91 -10.72 20.35
CA GLY A 17 -0.54 -9.50 21.06
C GLY A 17 0.24 -8.48 20.21
N PHE A 18 0.39 -8.71 18.91
CA PHE A 18 1.05 -7.79 17.99
C PHE A 18 0.08 -6.69 17.55
N THR A 19 0.00 -5.60 18.32
CA THR A 19 -1.01 -4.54 18.16
C THR A 19 -0.43 -3.19 17.72
N ALA A 20 0.88 -2.96 17.87
CA ALA A 20 1.53 -1.69 17.52
C ALA A 20 1.45 -1.35 16.02
N PRO A 21 1.57 -0.06 15.62
CA PRO A 21 1.52 0.38 14.22
C PRO A 21 2.46 -0.36 13.28
N LYS A 22 3.65 -0.76 13.72
CA LYS A 22 4.61 -1.51 12.91
C LYS A 22 4.08 -2.84 12.37
N TYR A 23 3.08 -3.44 13.01
CA TYR A 23 2.47 -4.68 12.55
C TYR A 23 1.44 -4.48 11.44
N HIS A 24 1.17 -3.24 11.06
CA HIS A 24 0.37 -2.93 9.88
C HIS A 24 1.01 -3.48 8.60
N ALA A 25 2.30 -3.23 8.37
CA ALA A 25 2.98 -3.75 7.18
C ALA A 25 2.97 -5.29 7.09
N PRO A 26 3.35 -6.06 8.12
CA PRO A 26 3.22 -7.53 8.11
C PRO A 26 1.78 -8.04 7.96
N SER A 27 0.77 -7.27 8.32
CA SER A 27 -0.63 -7.67 8.15
C SER A 27 -1.10 -7.63 6.68
N HIS A 28 -0.34 -7.01 5.81
CA HIS A 28 -0.59 -6.88 4.37
C HIS A 28 0.49 -7.64 3.58
N PRO A 29 0.39 -8.98 3.48
CA PRO A 29 1.38 -9.77 2.75
C PRO A 29 1.56 -9.25 1.33
N ARG A 30 2.80 -9.22 0.85
CA ARG A 30 3.13 -8.76 -0.52
C ARG A 30 2.30 -9.48 -1.58
N ALA A 31 2.07 -10.79 -1.38
CA ALA A 31 1.23 -11.60 -2.24
C ALA A 31 -0.22 -11.10 -2.32
N SER A 32 -0.73 -10.36 -1.32
CA SER A 32 -2.10 -9.82 -1.36
C SER A 32 -2.27 -8.72 -2.40
N GLU A 33 -1.22 -7.97 -2.69
CA GLU A 33 -1.22 -6.95 -3.75
C GLU A 33 -1.09 -7.60 -5.13
N ALA A 34 -0.08 -8.46 -5.32
CA ALA A 34 0.16 -9.13 -6.60
C ALA A 34 -1.06 -9.96 -7.04
N GLU A 35 -1.64 -10.76 -6.14
CA GLU A 35 -2.85 -11.55 -6.44
C GLU A 35 -4.02 -10.67 -6.89
N ALA A 36 -4.25 -9.56 -6.20
CA ALA A 36 -5.34 -8.65 -6.56
C ALA A 36 -5.13 -8.02 -7.94
N ILE A 37 -3.90 -7.65 -8.28
CA ILE A 37 -3.55 -7.11 -9.61
C ILE A 37 -3.73 -8.19 -10.69
N ASP A 38 -3.25 -9.41 -10.46
CA ASP A 38 -3.36 -10.51 -11.43
C ASP A 38 -4.83 -10.87 -11.69
N ARG A 39 -5.67 -10.89 -10.66
CA ARG A 39 -7.11 -11.12 -10.77
C ARG A 39 -7.80 -10.01 -11.54
N LEU A 40 -7.42 -8.74 -11.28
CA LEU A 40 -7.95 -7.60 -12.01
C LEU A 40 -7.52 -7.62 -13.48
N ALA A 41 -6.26 -8.00 -13.76
CA ALA A 41 -5.76 -8.15 -15.12
C ALA A 41 -6.52 -9.25 -15.89
N ALA A 42 -6.86 -10.37 -15.24
CA ALA A 42 -7.67 -11.43 -15.86
C ALA A 42 -9.09 -10.91 -16.22
N ALA A 43 -9.72 -10.14 -15.33
CA ALA A 43 -11.02 -9.54 -15.61
C ALA A 43 -10.94 -8.51 -16.75
N ALA A 44 -9.93 -7.65 -16.75
CA ALA A 44 -9.68 -6.67 -17.81
C ALA A 44 -9.50 -7.34 -19.19
N ALA A 45 -8.75 -8.43 -19.22
CA ALA A 45 -8.55 -9.22 -20.44
C ALA A 45 -9.86 -9.85 -20.96
N MET A 46 -10.65 -10.43 -20.06
CA MET A 46 -11.92 -11.06 -20.40
C MET A 46 -12.95 -10.07 -20.98
N LEU A 47 -12.97 -8.84 -20.43
CA LEU A 47 -13.94 -7.82 -20.78
C LEU A 47 -13.41 -6.85 -21.85
N ASP A 48 -12.16 -6.95 -22.26
CA ASP A 48 -11.45 -6.01 -23.14
C ASP A 48 -11.61 -4.54 -22.67
N GLN A 49 -11.57 -4.31 -21.35
CA GLN A 49 -11.73 -2.98 -20.77
C GLN A 49 -10.39 -2.45 -20.22
N PRO A 50 -10.08 -1.17 -20.45
CA PRO A 50 -8.94 -0.54 -19.80
C PRO A 50 -9.21 -0.41 -18.29
N VAL A 51 -8.18 -0.69 -17.48
CA VAL A 51 -8.26 -0.62 -16.02
C VAL A 51 -7.06 0.14 -15.48
N MET A 52 -7.28 0.97 -14.48
CA MET A 52 -6.26 1.67 -13.70
C MET A 52 -6.08 0.98 -12.35
N VAL A 53 -4.85 0.57 -12.07
CA VAL A 53 -4.44 0.05 -10.76
C VAL A 53 -3.89 1.20 -9.93
N PHE A 54 -4.49 1.49 -8.79
CA PHE A 54 -4.05 2.55 -7.89
C PHE A 54 -2.92 2.08 -6.97
N HIS A 55 -2.08 3.01 -6.52
CA HIS A 55 -1.15 2.91 -5.39
C HIS A 55 -0.34 1.59 -5.31
N VAL A 56 0.28 1.16 -6.40
CA VAL A 56 1.20 0.01 -6.41
C VAL A 56 2.35 0.27 -5.46
N SER A 57 2.57 -0.64 -4.52
CA SER A 57 3.53 -0.46 -3.42
C SER A 57 4.68 -1.47 -3.42
N THR A 58 4.57 -2.59 -4.14
CA THR A 58 5.55 -3.68 -4.11
C THR A 58 6.20 -3.94 -5.46
N ALA A 59 7.41 -4.52 -5.44
CA ALA A 59 8.08 -5.00 -6.64
C ALA A 59 7.27 -6.07 -7.38
N GLU A 60 6.59 -6.96 -6.63
CA GLU A 60 5.72 -8.01 -7.19
C GLU A 60 4.49 -7.41 -7.88
N GLY A 61 3.88 -6.37 -7.26
CA GLY A 61 2.77 -5.64 -7.87
C GLY A 61 3.18 -4.99 -9.21
N ALA A 62 4.33 -4.31 -9.22
CA ALA A 62 4.88 -3.74 -10.45
C ALA A 62 5.18 -4.82 -11.52
N ALA A 63 5.70 -5.98 -11.10
CA ALA A 63 5.94 -7.11 -12.00
C ALA A 63 4.63 -7.68 -12.58
N SER A 64 3.57 -7.80 -11.79
CA SER A 64 2.23 -8.22 -12.26
C SER A 64 1.69 -7.26 -13.30
N VAL A 65 1.81 -5.93 -13.08
CA VAL A 65 1.42 -4.91 -14.07
C VAL A 65 2.21 -5.09 -15.37
N ARG A 66 3.54 -5.22 -15.29
CA ARG A 66 4.41 -5.43 -16.47
C ARG A 66 4.01 -6.67 -17.25
N GLN A 67 3.79 -7.80 -16.57
CA GLN A 67 3.38 -9.06 -17.20
C GLN A 67 2.03 -8.96 -17.91
N ALA A 68 1.05 -8.31 -17.28
CA ALA A 68 -0.26 -8.08 -17.87
C ALA A 68 -0.15 -7.23 -19.16
N ARG A 69 0.58 -6.12 -19.09
CA ARG A 69 0.82 -5.24 -20.25
C ARG A 69 1.59 -5.95 -21.36
N GLY A 70 2.58 -6.77 -21.02
CA GLY A 70 3.33 -7.60 -21.99
C GLY A 70 2.47 -8.60 -22.74
N ARG A 71 1.31 -8.99 -22.18
CA ARG A 71 0.28 -9.81 -22.86
C ARG A 71 -0.74 -8.97 -23.64
N GLY A 72 -0.56 -7.65 -23.74
CA GLY A 72 -1.48 -6.77 -24.46
C GLY A 72 -2.72 -6.34 -23.68
N ILE A 73 -2.80 -6.65 -22.37
CA ILE A 73 -3.92 -6.22 -21.52
C ILE A 73 -3.82 -4.72 -21.29
N LYS A 74 -4.93 -4.00 -21.44
CA LYS A 74 -5.03 -2.54 -21.28
C LYS A 74 -5.00 -2.16 -19.78
N LEU A 75 -3.89 -2.44 -19.12
CA LEU A 75 -3.67 -2.14 -17.72
C LEU A 75 -2.76 -0.92 -17.57
N PHE A 76 -3.23 0.06 -16.83
CA PHE A 76 -2.49 1.24 -16.41
C PHE A 76 -2.28 1.17 -14.90
N ALA A 77 -1.22 1.79 -14.39
CA ALA A 77 -0.96 1.75 -12.97
C ALA A 77 -0.25 3.01 -12.47
N GLU A 78 -0.47 3.30 -11.20
CA GLU A 78 0.19 4.38 -10.48
C GLU A 78 0.90 3.88 -9.23
N THR A 79 1.89 4.63 -8.79
CA THR A 79 2.43 4.57 -7.44
C THR A 79 2.28 5.92 -6.76
N CYS A 80 2.70 6.02 -5.50
CA CYS A 80 2.57 7.24 -4.71
C CYS A 80 3.89 7.61 -4.04
N PRO A 81 4.12 8.91 -3.72
CA PRO A 81 5.39 9.38 -3.16
C PRO A 81 5.79 8.65 -1.88
N GLN A 82 4.84 8.28 -1.02
CA GLN A 82 5.14 7.56 0.22
C GLN A 82 5.86 6.22 -0.05
N TYR A 83 5.54 5.53 -1.15
CA TYR A 83 6.22 4.27 -1.52
C TYR A 83 7.58 4.49 -2.18
N LEU A 84 7.85 5.69 -2.66
CA LEU A 84 9.12 6.05 -3.30
C LEU A 84 10.17 6.59 -2.31
N PHE A 85 9.72 7.09 -1.14
CA PHE A 85 10.60 7.81 -0.21
C PHE A 85 10.58 7.30 1.23
N MET A 86 9.57 6.50 1.63
CA MET A 86 9.40 5.99 2.99
C MET A 86 9.41 4.46 2.99
N THR A 87 9.72 3.87 4.14
CA THR A 87 9.81 2.41 4.30
C THR A 87 9.00 1.92 5.49
N ALA A 88 8.82 0.61 5.60
CA ALA A 88 8.16 -0.02 6.73
C ALA A 88 8.85 0.29 8.07
N ALA A 89 10.15 0.65 8.07
CA ALA A 89 10.87 1.08 9.27
C ALA A 89 10.28 2.36 9.88
N ASP A 90 9.65 3.22 9.09
CA ASP A 90 8.98 4.43 9.60
C ASP A 90 7.76 4.12 10.49
N LEU A 91 7.20 2.92 10.37
CA LEU A 91 6.13 2.44 11.26
C LEU A 91 6.65 1.99 12.63
N ASP A 92 7.95 1.69 12.77
CA ASP A 92 8.55 1.22 14.03
C ASP A 92 9.05 2.40 14.89
N ARG A 93 8.09 3.18 15.38
CA ARG A 93 8.33 4.30 16.29
C ARG A 93 7.79 3.98 17.69
N PRO A 94 8.29 4.63 18.74
CA PRO A 94 7.79 4.42 20.10
C PRO A 94 6.28 4.69 20.23
N GLY A 95 5.59 3.84 20.97
CA GLY A 95 4.16 3.98 21.25
C GLY A 95 3.31 3.95 19.97
N LEU A 96 2.49 4.97 19.79
CA LEU A 96 1.61 5.14 18.63
C LEU A 96 2.16 6.10 17.56
N ASP A 97 3.38 6.61 17.72
CA ASP A 97 3.91 7.60 16.77
C ASP A 97 4.03 7.04 15.34
N GLY A 98 4.30 5.74 15.19
CA GLY A 98 4.29 5.06 13.89
C GLY A 98 2.96 5.13 13.13
N ALA A 99 1.85 5.43 13.82
CA ALA A 99 0.54 5.60 13.17
C ALA A 99 0.50 6.75 12.15
N ARG A 100 1.42 7.72 12.26
CA ARG A 100 1.57 8.82 11.28
C ARG A 100 1.78 8.31 9.87
N TRP A 101 2.53 7.20 9.75
CA TRP A 101 2.95 6.60 8.48
C TRP A 101 2.07 5.42 8.04
N MET A 102 0.97 5.17 8.74
CA MET A 102 0.03 4.11 8.34
C MET A 102 -0.82 4.56 7.15
N CYS A 103 -0.69 3.84 6.05
CA CYS A 103 -1.51 3.94 4.82
C CYS A 103 -1.81 2.53 4.29
N SER A 104 -2.72 2.39 3.36
CA SER A 104 -3.02 1.12 2.67
C SER A 104 -3.01 1.32 1.16
N PRO A 105 -2.16 0.56 0.46
CA PRO A 105 -1.16 -0.40 0.96
C PRO A 105 -0.16 0.19 1.95
N PRO A 106 0.44 -0.63 2.84
CA PRO A 106 1.44 -0.10 3.78
C PRO A 106 2.76 0.21 3.07
N LEU A 107 3.60 1.00 3.76
CA LEU A 107 4.99 1.21 3.36
C LEU A 107 5.74 -0.13 3.31
N ARG A 108 6.67 -0.25 2.36
CA ARG A 108 7.41 -1.48 2.06
C ARG A 108 8.91 -1.30 2.33
N GLU A 109 9.74 -2.16 1.76
CA GLU A 109 11.19 -2.14 1.94
C GLU A 109 11.90 -1.23 0.93
N ALA A 110 13.16 -0.87 1.18
CA ALA A 110 13.96 -0.06 0.26
C ALA A 110 14.10 -0.69 -1.14
N SER A 111 14.16 -2.02 -1.22
CA SER A 111 14.19 -2.74 -2.50
C SER A 111 12.91 -2.54 -3.33
N ASP A 112 11.78 -2.25 -2.69
CA ASP A 112 10.55 -1.91 -3.41
C ASP A 112 10.64 -0.51 -4.01
N GLN A 113 11.25 0.44 -3.30
CA GLN A 113 11.50 1.78 -3.84
C GLN A 113 12.29 1.72 -5.15
N GLU A 114 13.40 0.96 -5.16
CA GLU A 114 14.21 0.77 -6.37
C GLU A 114 13.39 0.16 -7.52
N ALA A 115 12.58 -0.86 -7.21
CA ALA A 115 11.73 -1.51 -8.20
C ALA A 115 10.64 -0.58 -8.75
N LEU A 116 10.03 0.25 -7.90
CA LEU A 116 9.01 1.22 -8.32
C LEU A 116 9.60 2.35 -9.16
N TRP A 117 10.78 2.89 -8.79
CA TRP A 117 11.49 3.86 -9.61
C TRP A 117 11.84 3.28 -10.98
N ARG A 118 12.32 2.03 -11.01
CA ARG A 118 12.61 1.34 -12.26
C ARG A 118 11.35 1.11 -13.10
N ALA A 119 10.22 0.78 -12.47
CA ALA A 119 8.94 0.60 -13.16
C ALA A 119 8.40 1.91 -13.77
N LEU A 120 8.61 3.04 -13.09
CA LEU A 120 8.30 4.37 -13.65
C LEU A 120 9.20 4.69 -14.84
N GLU A 121 10.50 4.47 -14.72
CA GLU A 121 11.48 4.71 -15.81
C GLU A 121 11.15 3.88 -17.07
N LEU A 122 10.74 2.64 -16.90
CA LEU A 122 10.38 1.74 -17.99
C LEU A 122 8.96 1.96 -18.55
N GLY A 123 8.15 2.80 -17.90
CA GLY A 123 6.76 3.03 -18.28
C GLY A 123 5.81 1.88 -17.91
N ASP A 124 6.21 0.99 -17.01
CA ASP A 124 5.31 -0.02 -16.45
C ASP A 124 4.26 0.64 -15.54
N LEU A 125 4.69 1.65 -14.77
CA LEU A 125 3.82 2.57 -14.04
C LEU A 125 3.79 3.92 -14.78
N GLN A 126 2.62 4.50 -14.99
CA GLN A 126 2.44 5.69 -15.82
C GLN A 126 2.19 6.96 -15.00
N VAL A 127 1.81 6.81 -13.75
CA VAL A 127 1.34 7.93 -12.92
C VAL A 127 2.00 7.87 -11.54
N VAL A 128 2.31 9.05 -11.00
CA VAL A 128 2.57 9.25 -9.57
C VAL A 128 1.47 10.15 -9.04
N SER A 129 0.58 9.59 -8.22
CA SER A 129 -0.49 10.35 -7.54
C SER A 129 -0.14 10.53 -6.06
N SER A 130 -0.88 11.39 -5.34
CA SER A 130 -0.55 11.66 -3.93
C SER A 130 -1.16 10.67 -2.94
N ASP A 131 -2.26 10.06 -3.29
CA ASP A 131 -3.11 9.31 -2.34
C ASP A 131 -3.29 10.08 -1.01
N HIS A 132 -3.58 11.39 -1.13
CA HIS A 132 -3.63 12.32 0.00
C HIS A 132 -4.87 12.05 0.85
N ALA A 133 -4.67 11.36 1.97
CA ALA A 133 -5.72 11.02 2.93
C ALA A 133 -5.28 11.39 4.36
N PRO A 134 -5.22 12.70 4.70
CA PRO A 134 -4.75 13.15 6.00
C PRO A 134 -5.77 12.85 7.10
N TYR A 135 -5.28 12.37 8.22
CA TYR A 135 -6.06 12.21 9.45
C TYR A 135 -5.38 12.93 10.60
N ARG A 136 -6.18 13.52 11.49
CA ARG A 136 -5.67 14.07 12.75
C ARG A 136 -5.11 12.94 13.62
N LEU A 137 -4.12 13.25 14.44
CA LEU A 137 -3.47 12.31 15.36
C LEU A 137 -4.09 12.43 16.78
N ASP A 138 -5.39 12.40 16.83
CA ASP A 138 -6.19 12.51 18.05
C ASP A 138 -7.43 11.59 17.96
N GLU A 139 -8.30 11.69 18.95
CA GLU A 139 -9.54 10.91 19.04
C GLU A 139 -10.57 11.26 17.95
N THR A 140 -10.40 12.36 17.24
CA THR A 140 -11.25 12.72 16.09
C THR A 140 -10.74 12.15 14.76
N GLY A 141 -9.57 11.51 14.76
CA GLY A 141 -8.89 10.98 13.60
C GLY A 141 -8.36 9.55 13.82
N LYS A 142 -7.04 9.40 13.78
CA LYS A 142 -6.40 8.07 13.83
C LYS A 142 -6.67 7.29 15.11
N PHE A 143 -6.96 7.96 16.21
CA PHE A 143 -7.18 7.34 17.53
C PHE A 143 -8.65 7.32 17.97
N SER A 144 -9.58 7.39 17.03
CA SER A 144 -11.03 7.36 17.29
C SER A 144 -11.50 6.07 18.00
N ALA A 145 -10.72 5.00 17.94
CA ALA A 145 -10.98 3.74 18.64
C ALA A 145 -10.45 3.70 20.09
N GLY A 146 -9.96 4.81 20.64
CA GLY A 146 -9.48 4.96 22.02
C GLY A 146 -8.00 5.28 22.12
N ALA A 147 -7.51 5.42 23.35
CA ALA A 147 -6.16 5.90 23.65
C ALA A 147 -5.04 4.89 23.30
N ASN A 148 -5.35 3.63 23.09
CA ASN A 148 -4.36 2.57 22.81
C ASN A 148 -4.87 1.58 21.76
N PRO A 149 -5.24 2.06 20.54
CA PRO A 149 -5.83 1.23 19.52
C PRO A 149 -4.82 0.25 18.93
N SER A 150 -5.27 -0.94 18.55
CA SER A 150 -4.45 -1.81 17.70
C SER A 150 -4.37 -1.24 16.28
N PHE A 151 -3.30 -1.58 15.54
CA PHE A 151 -3.12 -1.15 14.15
C PHE A 151 -4.35 -1.44 13.26
N LYS A 152 -5.16 -2.44 13.57
CA LYS A 152 -6.35 -2.80 12.79
C LYS A 152 -7.47 -1.77 12.81
N VAL A 153 -7.51 -0.94 13.82
CA VAL A 153 -8.57 0.07 14.02
C VAL A 153 -8.06 1.50 13.93
N ILE A 154 -6.76 1.68 13.69
CA ILE A 154 -6.18 2.98 13.37
C ILE A 154 -6.56 3.33 11.93
N ALA A 155 -7.06 4.55 11.70
CA ALA A 155 -7.39 5.01 10.37
C ALA A 155 -6.15 5.04 9.46
N ASN A 156 -6.26 4.41 8.28
CA ASN A 156 -5.20 4.36 7.28
C ASN A 156 -5.29 5.56 6.35
N GLY A 157 -4.18 6.22 6.15
CA GLY A 157 -4.04 7.37 5.29
C GLY A 157 -3.00 8.34 5.84
N MET A 158 -2.34 9.03 4.95
CA MET A 158 -1.31 10.01 5.29
C MET A 158 -1.33 11.17 4.30
N PRO A 159 -0.83 12.36 4.68
CA PRO A 159 -0.65 13.43 3.72
C PRO A 159 0.41 13.06 2.70
N GLY A 160 0.11 13.24 1.43
CA GLY A 160 1.02 12.88 0.33
C GLY A 160 1.24 14.02 -0.66
N VAL A 161 0.49 15.12 -0.53
CA VAL A 161 0.59 16.25 -1.48
C VAL A 161 1.95 16.92 -1.40
N GLU A 162 2.47 17.12 -0.21
CA GLU A 162 3.76 17.77 0.05
C GLU A 162 4.95 17.00 -0.53
N LEU A 163 4.81 15.70 -0.70
CA LEU A 163 5.85 14.83 -1.25
C LEU A 163 5.92 14.83 -2.78
N ARG A 164 4.97 15.46 -3.46
CA ARG A 164 4.94 15.50 -4.94
C ARG A 164 5.76 16.63 -5.55
N LEU A 165 6.09 17.62 -4.75
CA LEU A 165 6.85 18.78 -5.20
C LEU A 165 8.31 18.64 -4.75
N PRO A 166 9.27 18.90 -5.62
CA PRO A 166 10.69 18.95 -5.25
C PRO A 166 10.99 20.13 -4.32
#